data_c9a3c5e01059b0c986e5f1a22204bb66
#
_entry.id   c9a3c5e01059b0c986e5f1a22204bb66
#
_cell.length_a   1.000
_cell.length_b   1.000
_cell.length_c   1.000
_cell.angle_alpha   90.00
_cell.angle_beta   90.00
_cell.angle_gamma   90.00
#
_symmetry.space_group_name_H-M   'P 1'
#
loop_
_entity.id
_entity.type
_entity.pdbx_description
1 polymer ?
#
loop_
_entity_poly.entity_id
_entity_poly.type
_entity_poly.pdbx_seq_one_letter_code
_entity_poly.pdbx_strand_id
1 'polypeptide(L)'
;QVPYVPSSTKQVENVMSLLKGRAGKMVDLGSGDGRIVLEAYKQGFRPAVGYELNPWLLTLSNYRAWRTGCYGKVFYQRQDLWKVNLCDCNNVSVFLAPSVLPLLETKLLAELPDEARVVSGRFPFPTWMPTISVGEGINQSWAYDIKTVRQIEHSKAEGNPE
;
A
#
# COMPACT_ATOMS: atom_id res chain seq x y z
N GLN A 1 -20.20 1.56 5.02
CA GLN A 1 -19.06 1.18 5.87
C GLN A 1 -18.61 -0.23 5.49
N VAL A 2 -17.36 -0.37 5.09
CA VAL A 2 -16.82 -1.66 4.68
C VAL A 2 -16.35 -2.41 5.91
N PRO A 3 -16.78 -3.67 6.11
CA PRO A 3 -16.29 -4.46 7.24
C PRO A 3 -14.80 -4.73 7.12
N TYR A 4 -14.13 -4.74 8.26
CA TYR A 4 -12.72 -5.08 8.30
C TYR A 4 -12.54 -6.58 7.99
N VAL A 5 -11.68 -6.86 7.02
CA VAL A 5 -11.31 -8.23 6.65
C VAL A 5 -9.77 -8.31 6.70
N PRO A 6 -9.21 -9.11 7.61
CA PRO A 6 -7.77 -9.22 7.70
C PRO A 6 -7.17 -9.88 6.45
N SER A 7 -5.96 -9.45 6.09
CA SER A 7 -5.21 -10.07 5.00
C SER A 7 -4.80 -11.49 5.40
N SER A 8 -4.90 -12.42 4.47
CA SER A 8 -4.42 -13.77 4.68
C SER A 8 -2.88 -13.79 4.67
N THR A 9 -2.29 -14.85 5.22
CA THR A 9 -0.84 -15.06 5.15
C THR A 9 -0.38 -15.06 3.70
N LYS A 10 -1.12 -15.72 2.82
CA LYS A 10 -0.78 -15.78 1.40
C LYS A 10 -0.81 -14.42 0.73
N GLN A 11 -1.77 -13.58 1.10
CA GLN A 11 -1.86 -12.23 0.56
C GLN A 11 -0.68 -11.36 1.02
N VAL A 12 -0.29 -11.48 2.29
CA VAL A 12 0.90 -10.78 2.80
C VAL A 12 2.15 -11.22 2.03
N GLU A 13 2.33 -12.51 1.82
CA GLU A 13 3.44 -13.05 1.03
C GLU A 13 3.45 -12.47 -0.39
N ASN A 14 2.28 -12.42 -1.03
CA ASN A 14 2.16 -11.91 -2.40
C ASN A 14 2.51 -10.43 -2.47
N VAL A 15 2.01 -9.62 -1.55
CA VAL A 15 2.35 -8.19 -1.50
C VAL A 15 3.85 -8.00 -1.30
N MET A 16 4.44 -8.72 -0.37
CA MET A 16 5.87 -8.56 -0.08
C MET A 16 6.74 -9.08 -1.22
N SER A 17 6.29 -10.11 -1.95
CA SER A 17 7.02 -10.57 -3.12
C SER A 17 7.12 -9.50 -4.21
N LEU A 18 6.08 -8.68 -4.35
CA LEU A 18 6.06 -7.57 -5.31
C LEU A 18 6.94 -6.39 -4.89
N LEU A 19 7.32 -6.32 -3.62
CA LEU A 19 8.23 -5.30 -3.09
C LEU A 19 9.65 -5.83 -2.89
N LYS A 20 9.92 -7.06 -3.25
CA LYS A 20 11.23 -7.68 -3.06
C LYS A 20 12.34 -6.91 -3.77
N GLY A 21 13.47 -6.73 -3.08
CA GLY A 21 14.61 -5.99 -3.63
C GLY A 21 14.51 -4.48 -3.46
N ARG A 22 13.39 -3.99 -2.97
CA ARG A 22 13.22 -2.56 -2.71
C ARG A 22 13.63 -2.21 -1.29
N ALA A 23 13.85 -0.94 -1.03
CA ALA A 23 14.31 -0.43 0.26
C ALA A 23 13.68 0.92 0.55
N GLY A 24 13.95 1.44 1.74
CA GLY A 24 13.49 2.76 2.17
C GLY A 24 12.17 2.69 2.91
N LYS A 25 11.44 3.79 2.91
CA LYS A 25 10.17 3.91 3.64
C LYS A 25 9.08 3.10 2.95
N MET A 26 8.32 2.40 3.78
CA MET A 26 7.14 1.66 3.34
C MET A 26 5.94 2.11 4.14
N VAL A 27 4.84 2.40 3.47
CA VAL A 27 3.58 2.83 4.09
C VAL A 27 2.46 1.90 3.66
N ASP A 28 1.68 1.42 4.62
CA ASP A 28 0.47 0.66 4.36
C ASP A 28 -0.75 1.55 4.61
N LEU A 29 -1.49 1.84 3.56
CA LEU A 29 -2.71 2.66 3.62
C LEU A 29 -3.89 1.76 3.97
N GLY A 30 -4.50 2.01 5.14
CA GLY A 30 -5.52 1.13 5.70
C GLY A 30 -4.87 -0.10 6.34
N SER A 31 -3.98 0.13 7.30
CA SER A 31 -3.08 -0.92 7.81
C SER A 31 -3.76 -2.00 8.65
N GLY A 32 -5.02 -1.82 9.03
CA GLY A 32 -5.78 -2.84 9.75
C GLY A 32 -5.10 -3.27 11.05
N ASP A 33 -4.85 -4.56 11.18
CA ASP A 33 -4.22 -5.12 12.38
C ASP A 33 -2.69 -5.10 12.34
N GLY A 34 -2.09 -4.48 11.32
CA GLY A 34 -0.67 -4.18 11.27
C GLY A 34 0.25 -5.27 10.73
N ARG A 35 -0.29 -6.38 10.21
CA ARG A 35 0.55 -7.51 9.80
C ARG A 35 1.45 -7.20 8.59
N ILE A 36 1.00 -6.38 7.65
CA ILE A 36 1.81 -5.98 6.49
C ILE A 36 3.01 -5.14 6.94
N VAL A 37 2.76 -4.17 7.81
CA VAL A 37 3.83 -3.29 8.33
C VAL A 37 4.88 -4.10 9.09
N LEU A 38 4.44 -5.06 9.90
CA LEU A 38 5.38 -5.94 10.61
C LEU A 38 6.25 -6.73 9.64
N GLU A 39 5.66 -7.31 8.61
CA GLU A 39 6.40 -8.08 7.64
C GLU A 39 7.36 -7.19 6.84
N ALA A 40 6.94 -5.99 6.48
CA ALA A 40 7.81 -5.01 5.83
C ALA A 40 9.02 -4.67 6.69
N TYR A 41 8.82 -4.47 7.97
CA TYR A 41 9.92 -4.22 8.89
C TYR A 41 10.90 -5.41 8.91
N LYS A 42 10.37 -6.63 9.02
CA LYS A 42 11.21 -7.84 9.04
C LYS A 42 12.02 -8.00 7.76
N GLN A 43 11.50 -7.53 6.63
CA GLN A 43 12.20 -7.60 5.34
C GLN A 43 13.15 -6.43 5.09
N GLY A 44 13.25 -5.50 6.02
CA GLY A 44 14.27 -4.45 5.98
C GLY A 44 13.79 -3.06 5.61
N PHE A 45 12.49 -2.85 5.39
CA PHE A 45 11.97 -1.51 5.13
C PHE A 45 12.08 -0.64 6.37
N ARG A 46 12.57 0.58 6.19
CA ARG A 46 12.78 1.57 7.28
C ARG A 46 12.45 2.96 6.79
N PRO A 47 11.56 3.71 7.46
CA PRO A 47 10.62 3.22 8.46
C PRO A 47 9.48 2.44 7.81
N ALA A 48 8.87 1.53 8.55
CA ALA A 48 7.66 0.83 8.17
C ALA A 48 6.49 1.44 8.96
N VAL A 49 5.50 1.99 8.23
CA VAL A 49 4.44 2.81 8.81
C VAL A 49 3.08 2.33 8.30
N GLY A 50 2.11 2.26 9.20
CA GLY A 50 0.72 1.99 8.84
C GLY A 50 -0.16 3.17 9.21
N TYR A 51 -1.08 3.53 8.32
CA TYR A 51 -2.12 4.52 8.60
C TYR A 51 -3.47 3.82 8.73
N GLU A 52 -4.13 4.04 9.86
CA GLU A 52 -5.38 3.39 10.19
C GLU A 52 -6.22 4.35 11.04
N LEU A 53 -7.51 4.50 10.72
CA LEU A 53 -8.39 5.38 11.46
C LEU A 53 -9.07 4.69 12.65
N ASN A 54 -9.22 3.37 12.61
CA ASN A 54 -9.91 2.63 13.65
C ASN A 54 -9.00 2.46 14.87
N PRO A 55 -9.32 3.07 16.02
CA PRO A 55 -8.47 2.99 17.21
C PRO A 55 -8.32 1.57 17.77
N TRP A 56 -9.31 0.71 17.59
CA TRP A 56 -9.20 -0.68 18.02
C TRP A 56 -8.15 -1.43 17.19
N LEU A 57 -8.10 -1.19 15.90
CA LEU A 57 -7.11 -1.81 15.02
C LEU A 57 -5.71 -1.27 15.31
N LEU A 58 -5.59 0.01 15.65
CA LEU A 58 -4.31 0.58 16.08
C LEU A 58 -3.81 -0.08 17.36
N THR A 59 -4.70 -0.26 18.33
CA THR A 59 -4.36 -0.94 19.58
C THR A 59 -3.91 -2.38 19.30
N LEU A 60 -4.65 -3.10 18.47
CA LEU A 60 -4.29 -4.46 18.08
C LEU A 60 -2.94 -4.51 17.36
N SER A 61 -2.68 -3.55 16.48
CA SER A 61 -1.40 -3.45 15.76
C SER A 61 -0.23 -3.26 16.72
N ASN A 62 -0.37 -2.35 17.68
CA ASN A 62 0.68 -2.11 18.67
C ASN A 62 0.88 -3.31 19.59
N TYR A 63 -0.20 -4.00 19.96
CA TYR A 63 -0.10 -5.23 20.74
C TYR A 63 0.66 -6.31 19.96
N ARG A 64 0.33 -6.49 18.68
CA ARG A 64 1.02 -7.45 17.81
C ARG A 64 2.51 -7.11 17.66
N ALA A 65 2.83 -5.81 17.51
CA ALA A 65 4.21 -5.35 17.45
C ALA A 65 4.95 -5.66 18.76
N TRP A 66 4.30 -5.43 19.88
CA TRP A 66 4.89 -5.73 21.19
C TRP A 66 5.15 -7.24 21.34
N ARG A 67 4.17 -8.07 20.96
CA ARG A 67 4.30 -9.53 21.04
C ARG A 67 5.45 -10.08 20.20
N THR A 68 5.78 -9.42 19.09
CA THR A 68 6.84 -9.86 18.17
C THR A 68 8.15 -9.13 18.38
N GLY A 69 8.27 -8.30 19.42
CA GLY A 69 9.49 -7.57 19.72
C GLY A 69 9.75 -6.37 18.81
N CYS A 70 8.73 -5.88 18.12
CA CYS A 70 8.88 -4.78 17.17
C CYS A 70 8.28 -3.47 17.64
N TYR A 71 7.75 -3.41 18.85
CA TYR A 71 7.17 -2.18 19.40
C TYR A 71 8.24 -1.08 19.45
N GLY A 72 7.89 0.10 18.95
CA GLY A 72 8.84 1.21 18.83
C GLY A 72 9.72 1.15 17.58
N LYS A 73 9.67 0.06 16.83
CA LYS A 73 10.42 -0.12 15.57
C LYS A 73 9.55 -0.01 14.34
N VAL A 74 8.25 -0.28 14.48
CA VAL A 74 7.22 -0.04 13.47
C VAL A 74 6.29 1.03 14.00
N PHE A 75 5.62 1.75 13.12
CA PHE A 75 4.81 2.90 13.52
C PHE A 75 3.40 2.76 12.96
N TYR A 76 2.41 2.79 13.84
CA TYR A 76 1.00 2.77 13.47
C TYR A 76 0.41 4.10 13.90
N GLN A 77 -0.08 4.87 12.92
CA GLN A 77 -0.56 6.22 13.16
C GLN A 77 -2.03 6.34 12.78
N ARG A 78 -2.78 7.05 13.62
CA ARG A 78 -4.16 7.39 13.32
C ARG A 78 -4.15 8.60 12.40
N GLN A 79 -4.13 8.36 11.09
CA GLN A 79 -4.07 9.39 10.07
C GLN A 79 -5.14 9.16 9.03
N ASP A 80 -5.75 10.26 8.59
CA ASP A 80 -6.60 10.28 7.43
C ASP A 80 -5.70 10.29 6.18
N LEU A 81 -5.78 9.25 5.39
CA LEU A 81 -4.91 9.12 4.20
C LEU A 81 -5.08 10.28 3.22
N TRP A 82 -6.26 10.94 3.23
CA TRP A 82 -6.51 12.07 2.34
C TRP A 82 -5.80 13.34 2.78
N LYS A 83 -5.36 13.41 4.02
CA LYS A 83 -4.72 14.58 4.62
C LYS A 83 -3.21 14.44 4.76
N VAL A 84 -2.68 13.23 4.70
CA VAL A 84 -1.23 13.01 4.81
C VAL A 84 -0.56 13.27 3.48
N ASN A 85 0.68 13.75 3.54
CA ASN A 85 1.52 13.93 2.36
C ASN A 85 2.35 12.66 2.14
N LEU A 86 2.27 12.10 0.95
CA LEU A 86 2.95 10.84 0.60
C LEU A 86 4.20 11.06 -0.25
N CYS A 87 4.70 12.29 -0.35
CA CYS A 87 5.80 12.62 -1.26
C CYS A 87 7.14 11.95 -0.93
N ASP A 88 7.29 11.43 0.28
CA ASP A 88 8.50 10.71 0.70
C ASP A 88 8.33 9.19 0.72
N CYS A 89 7.23 8.67 0.18
CA CYS A 89 6.91 7.25 0.24
C CYS A 89 7.30 6.55 -1.06
N ASN A 90 8.33 5.72 -1.01
CA ASN A 90 8.79 4.96 -2.17
C ASN A 90 8.07 3.63 -2.32
N ASN A 91 7.50 3.10 -1.25
CA ASN A 91 6.84 1.80 -1.25
C ASN A 91 5.50 1.94 -0.53
N VAL A 92 4.42 1.67 -1.24
CA VAL A 92 3.06 1.87 -0.70
C VAL A 92 2.26 0.60 -0.93
N SER A 93 1.62 0.10 0.12
CA SER A 93 0.63 -0.97 0.00
C SER A 93 -0.77 -0.41 0.26
N VAL A 94 -1.75 -0.95 -0.44
CA VAL A 94 -3.13 -0.48 -0.37
C VAL A 94 -4.07 -1.66 -0.18
N PHE A 95 -4.84 -1.62 0.91
CA PHE A 95 -5.90 -2.59 1.21
C PHE A 95 -7.19 -1.83 1.49
N LEU A 96 -7.74 -1.23 0.46
CA LEU A 96 -8.91 -0.35 0.57
C LEU A 96 -10.05 -0.84 -0.30
N ALA A 97 -11.26 -0.39 0.01
CA ALA A 97 -12.44 -0.75 -0.76
C ALA A 97 -12.34 -0.22 -2.21
N PRO A 98 -12.92 -0.94 -3.18
CA PRO A 98 -12.86 -0.50 -4.59
C PRO A 98 -13.40 0.90 -4.81
N SER A 99 -14.38 1.33 -4.01
CA SER A 99 -14.98 2.67 -4.16
C SER A 99 -14.01 3.81 -3.85
N VAL A 100 -12.92 3.53 -3.11
CA VAL A 100 -11.91 4.52 -2.73
C VAL A 100 -10.83 4.66 -3.81
N LEU A 101 -10.59 3.61 -4.58
CA LEU A 101 -9.45 3.52 -5.48
C LEU A 101 -9.42 4.59 -6.58
N PRO A 102 -10.55 5.00 -7.20
CA PRO A 102 -10.47 6.07 -8.21
C PRO A 102 -9.93 7.39 -7.67
N LEU A 103 -10.37 7.80 -6.49
CA LEU A 103 -9.85 9.02 -5.85
C LEU A 103 -8.39 8.85 -5.41
N LEU A 104 -8.05 7.66 -4.96
CA LEU A 104 -6.69 7.36 -4.53
C LEU A 104 -5.71 7.42 -5.70
N GLU A 105 -6.10 6.99 -6.88
CA GLU A 105 -5.27 7.14 -8.09
C GLU A 105 -4.83 8.59 -8.29
N THR A 106 -5.76 9.53 -8.17
CA THR A 106 -5.46 10.95 -8.33
C THR A 106 -4.46 11.43 -7.29
N LYS A 107 -4.68 11.06 -6.02
CA LYS A 107 -3.79 11.48 -4.95
C LYS A 107 -2.37 10.89 -5.11
N LEU A 108 -2.27 9.62 -5.43
CA LEU A 108 -0.98 8.96 -5.56
C LEU A 108 -0.17 9.52 -6.73
N LEU A 109 -0.83 9.79 -7.86
CA LEU A 109 -0.15 10.41 -9.00
C LEU A 109 0.31 11.83 -8.69
N ALA A 110 -0.42 12.56 -7.85
CA ALA A 110 -0.05 13.92 -7.48
C ALA A 110 1.12 13.97 -6.51
N GLU A 111 1.26 12.99 -5.64
CA GLU A 111 2.17 13.10 -4.50
C GLU A 111 3.37 12.17 -4.53
N LEU A 112 3.24 10.95 -5.06
CA LEU A 112 4.34 9.99 -5.00
C LEU A 112 5.52 10.36 -5.88
N PRO A 113 6.75 10.04 -5.46
CA PRO A 113 7.91 10.20 -6.34
C PRO A 113 7.86 9.21 -7.50
N ASP A 114 8.56 9.53 -8.59
CA ASP A 114 8.58 8.69 -9.80
C ASP A 114 9.07 7.26 -9.53
N GLU A 115 9.98 7.09 -8.61
CA GLU A 115 10.54 5.78 -8.26
C GLU A 115 9.65 4.95 -7.35
N ALA A 116 8.50 5.46 -6.96
CA ALA A 116 7.59 4.75 -6.07
C ALA A 116 6.93 3.56 -6.76
N ARG A 117 6.70 2.51 -5.98
CA ARG A 117 5.88 1.36 -6.37
C ARG A 117 4.70 1.24 -5.42
N VAL A 118 3.52 1.09 -6.00
CA VAL A 118 2.27 0.86 -5.25
C VAL A 118 1.83 -0.58 -5.47
N VAL A 119 1.50 -1.26 -4.38
CA VAL A 119 0.96 -2.62 -4.44
C VAL A 119 -0.44 -2.61 -3.86
N SER A 120 -1.42 -3.03 -4.67
CA SER A 120 -2.81 -3.14 -4.23
C SER A 120 -3.15 -4.61 -4.01
N GLY A 121 -3.74 -4.91 -2.86
CA GLY A 121 -4.23 -6.26 -2.56
C GLY A 121 -5.73 -6.36 -2.74
N ARG A 122 -6.21 -7.52 -3.19
CA ARG A 122 -7.60 -7.88 -3.46
C ARG A 122 -8.22 -7.21 -4.66
N PHE A 123 -8.02 -5.90 -4.84
CA PHE A 123 -8.67 -5.11 -5.89
C PHE A 123 -7.62 -4.35 -6.67
N PRO A 124 -7.64 -4.45 -8.01
CA PRO A 124 -6.74 -3.65 -8.84
C PRO A 124 -7.23 -2.21 -8.90
N PHE A 125 -6.31 -1.30 -9.19
CA PHE A 125 -6.69 0.08 -9.52
C PHE A 125 -7.49 0.09 -10.84
N PRO A 126 -8.55 0.90 -10.91
CA PRO A 126 -9.49 0.80 -12.04
C PRO A 126 -8.94 1.27 -13.38
N THR A 127 -8.03 2.25 -13.40
CA THR A 127 -7.57 2.82 -14.68
C THR A 127 -6.07 2.61 -14.92
N TRP A 128 -5.31 2.16 -13.94
CA TRP A 128 -3.88 1.93 -14.09
C TRP A 128 -3.60 0.53 -14.62
N MET A 129 -2.58 0.45 -15.48
CA MET A 129 -2.08 -0.85 -15.92
C MET A 129 -1.00 -1.32 -14.95
N PRO A 130 -1.13 -2.53 -14.37
CA PRO A 130 -0.09 -3.03 -13.48
C PRO A 130 1.18 -3.41 -14.22
N THR A 131 2.31 -3.21 -13.57
CA THR A 131 3.61 -3.68 -14.07
C THR A 131 3.69 -5.19 -13.95
N ILE A 132 3.21 -5.74 -12.83
CA ILE A 132 3.23 -7.17 -12.56
C ILE A 132 2.11 -7.50 -11.56
N SER A 133 1.58 -8.70 -11.64
CA SER A 133 0.64 -9.20 -10.64
C SER A 133 1.08 -10.59 -10.17
N VAL A 134 0.65 -10.97 -8.98
CA VAL A 134 0.96 -12.27 -8.39
C VAL A 134 -0.26 -12.80 -7.64
N GLY A 135 -0.40 -14.12 -7.62
CA GLY A 135 -1.52 -14.78 -6.97
C GLY A 135 -2.77 -14.78 -7.80
N GLU A 136 -3.85 -15.29 -7.22
CA GLU A 136 -5.14 -15.38 -7.88
C GLU A 136 -6.28 -15.26 -6.86
N GLY A 137 -7.45 -14.88 -7.34
CA GLY A 137 -8.63 -14.73 -6.50
C GLY A 137 -8.45 -13.66 -5.46
N ILE A 138 -8.91 -13.93 -4.23
CA ILE A 138 -8.85 -12.96 -3.12
C ILE A 138 -7.42 -12.68 -2.64
N ASN A 139 -6.46 -13.50 -3.03
CA ASN A 139 -5.06 -13.32 -2.64
C ASN A 139 -4.24 -12.59 -3.71
N GLN A 140 -4.83 -12.29 -4.84
CA GLN A 140 -4.13 -11.59 -5.92
C GLN A 140 -3.70 -10.19 -5.49
N SER A 141 -2.50 -9.81 -5.93
CA SER A 141 -1.96 -8.47 -5.69
C SER A 141 -1.34 -7.94 -6.98
N TRP A 142 -1.38 -6.62 -7.15
CA TRP A 142 -0.92 -5.93 -8.36
C TRP A 142 0.07 -4.86 -7.98
N ALA A 143 1.20 -4.80 -8.70
CA ALA A 143 2.19 -3.75 -8.51
C ALA A 143 2.14 -2.73 -9.65
N TYR A 144 2.26 -1.47 -9.30
CA TYR A 144 2.20 -0.35 -10.22
C TYR A 144 3.43 0.52 -10.00
N ASP A 145 4.24 0.69 -11.04
CA ASP A 145 5.37 1.62 -10.98
C ASP A 145 4.88 3.00 -11.40
N ILE A 146 5.00 3.97 -10.51
CA ILE A 146 4.40 5.30 -10.69
C ILE A 146 4.95 5.99 -11.94
N LYS A 147 6.24 5.87 -12.20
CA LYS A 147 6.83 6.45 -13.40
C LYS A 147 6.17 5.90 -14.67
N THR A 148 5.95 4.59 -14.73
CA THR A 148 5.29 3.95 -15.86
C THR A 148 3.84 4.41 -16.00
N VAL A 149 3.11 4.48 -14.88
CA VAL A 149 1.73 4.98 -14.89
C VAL A 149 1.68 6.41 -15.43
N ARG A 150 2.57 7.27 -14.96
CA ARG A 150 2.65 8.67 -15.44
C ARG A 150 2.97 8.77 -16.93
N GLN A 151 3.86 7.92 -17.43
CA GLN A 151 4.21 7.90 -18.84
C GLN A 151 2.99 7.52 -19.71
N ILE A 152 2.23 6.52 -19.28
CA ILE A 152 1.02 6.08 -19.99
C ILE A 152 -0.02 7.20 -19.97
N GLU A 153 -0.27 7.82 -18.81
CA GLU A 153 -1.23 8.91 -18.69
C GLU A 153 -0.83 10.11 -19.54
N HIS A 154 0.46 10.44 -19.58
CA HIS A 154 0.98 11.53 -20.41
C HIS A 154 0.78 11.25 -21.89
N SER A 155 1.05 10.03 -22.34
CA SER A 155 0.83 9.62 -23.73
C SER A 155 -0.65 9.72 -24.13
N LYS A 156 -1.57 9.39 -23.24
CA LYS A 156 -3.01 9.54 -23.48
C LYS A 156 -3.40 11.00 -23.62
N ALA A 157 -2.80 11.89 -22.82
CA ALA A 157 -3.11 13.31 -22.83
C ALA A 157 -2.59 14.01 -24.11
N GLU A 158 -1.52 13.49 -24.73
CA GLU A 158 -0.90 14.09 -25.90
C GLU A 158 -1.55 13.75 -27.25
N GLY A 159 -2.71 13.15 -27.27
CA GLY A 159 -3.42 13.03 -28.54
C GLY A 159 -3.65 11.64 -29.07
N ASN A 160 -3.58 10.63 -28.22
CA ASN A 160 -4.11 9.31 -28.52
C ASN A 160 -5.39 9.15 -27.73
N PRO A 161 -6.54 9.54 -28.29
CA PRO A 161 -7.79 9.58 -27.56
C PRO A 161 -8.41 8.20 -27.31
N GLU A 162 -7.69 7.14 -27.52
CA GLU A 162 -8.24 5.81 -27.21
C GLU A 162 -7.90 5.37 -25.78
#